data_0944702b59c5f6a7f4a4925e56817272
#
_entry.id   0944702b59c5f6a7f4a4925e56817272
#
_cell.length_a   1.000
_cell.length_b   1.000
_cell.length_c   1.000
_cell.angle_alpha   90.00
_cell.angle_beta   90.00
_cell.angle_gamma   90.00
#
_symmetry.space_group_name_H-M   'P 1'
#
loop_
_entity.id
_entity.type
_entity.pdbx_description
1 polymer ?
#
loop_
_entity_poly.entity_id
_entity_poly.type
_entity_poly.pdbx_seq_one_letter_code
_entity_poly.pdbx_strand_id
1 'polypeptide(L)'
;VALIIMVAGILGVMLLMPFAESLPYWMHIPRMEVLPDMDLFHNRHPAYFPLFPVMFITIACGAVSGFHATQSPLMARCLKTEKEGLPVFGGAMITEGIIAFIWAAAALTFYGSPEALGIATANGKAPALAIQMISESWMGHVGSILVMIGVVILPISTGDGALRVTRLMIADCFKLNQEQLSRRLMIAIPLFAVAIAVSSMDYN
;
A
#
# COMPACT_ATOMS: atom_id res chain seq x y z
N VAL A 1 3.47 5.31 13.58
CA VAL A 1 4.32 6.51 13.58
C VAL A 1 5.04 6.65 12.25
N ALA A 2 5.80 5.64 11.76
CA ALA A 2 6.53 5.72 10.48
C ALA A 2 5.63 6.07 9.27
N LEU A 3 4.46 5.43 9.15
CA LEU A 3 3.49 5.72 8.09
C LEU A 3 3.01 7.17 8.13
N ILE A 4 2.73 7.71 9.32
CA ILE A 4 2.27 9.09 9.48
C ILE A 4 3.36 10.07 9.06
N ILE A 5 4.60 9.83 9.47
CA ILE A 5 5.75 10.67 9.09
C ILE A 5 5.95 10.63 7.56
N MET A 6 5.87 9.45 6.96
CA MET A 6 6.00 9.25 5.54
C MET A 6 4.93 10.02 4.75
N VAL A 7 3.65 9.83 5.10
CA VAL A 7 2.52 10.49 4.42
C VAL A 7 2.56 12.01 4.63
N ALA A 8 2.81 12.45 5.86
CA ALA A 8 2.93 13.88 6.19
C ALA A 8 4.12 14.54 5.49
N GLY A 9 5.25 13.84 5.38
CA GLY A 9 6.43 14.34 4.67
C GLY A 9 6.15 14.55 3.18
N ILE A 10 5.62 13.53 2.51
CA ILE A 10 5.30 13.59 1.08
C ILE A 10 4.24 14.66 0.79
N LEU A 11 3.16 14.65 1.57
CA LEU A 11 2.09 15.64 1.42
C LEU A 11 2.61 17.06 1.70
N GLY A 12 3.45 17.23 2.72
CA GLY A 12 4.05 18.51 3.06
C GLY A 12 4.92 19.05 1.91
N VAL A 13 5.76 18.22 1.30
CA VAL A 13 6.55 18.62 0.14
C VAL A 13 5.66 19.00 -1.04
N MET A 14 4.65 18.19 -1.37
CA MET A 14 3.72 18.50 -2.47
C MET A 14 2.97 19.81 -2.27
N LEU A 15 2.52 20.10 -1.06
CA LEU A 15 1.82 21.35 -0.74
C LEU A 15 2.74 22.58 -0.81
N LEU A 16 4.04 22.41 -0.58
CA LEU A 16 5.03 23.49 -0.64
C LEU A 16 5.59 23.71 -2.04
N MET A 17 5.48 22.74 -2.96
CA MET A 17 5.99 22.87 -4.34
C MET A 17 5.48 24.12 -5.09
N PRO A 18 4.18 24.49 -5.05
CA PRO A 18 3.68 25.70 -5.73
C PRO A 18 4.32 26.99 -5.23
N PHE A 19 4.82 26.97 -3.98
CA PHE A 19 5.46 28.11 -3.34
C PHE A 19 6.99 28.04 -3.35
N ALA A 20 7.57 27.07 -4.05
CA ALA A 20 9.01 26.80 -4.04
C ALA A 20 9.86 28.01 -4.45
N GLU A 21 9.33 28.93 -5.28
CA GLU A 21 10.03 30.17 -5.67
C GLU A 21 10.11 31.21 -4.55
N SER A 22 9.13 31.22 -3.64
CA SER A 22 9.06 32.16 -2.52
C SER A 22 9.77 31.65 -1.26
N LEU A 23 10.18 30.38 -1.25
CA LEU A 23 10.78 29.72 -0.10
C LEU A 23 12.31 29.87 -0.10
N PRO A 24 12.95 29.90 1.08
CA PRO A 24 14.40 29.97 1.20
C PRO A 24 15.08 28.79 0.53
N TYR A 25 16.17 29.05 -0.20
CA TYR A 25 16.92 28.05 -0.97
C TYR A 25 17.41 26.83 -0.14
N TRP A 26 17.63 27.00 1.15
CA TRP A 26 18.03 25.90 2.04
C TRP A 26 16.96 24.84 2.25
N MET A 27 15.70 25.10 1.90
CA MET A 27 14.59 24.17 2.09
C MET A 27 14.54 23.08 1.00
N HIS A 28 15.37 23.14 -0.04
CA HIS A 28 15.54 22.13 -1.11
C HIS A 28 14.23 21.49 -1.63
N ILE A 29 13.18 22.28 -1.79
CA ILE A 29 11.90 21.80 -2.34
C ILE A 29 12.03 21.69 -3.85
N PRO A 30 11.76 20.51 -4.45
CA PRO A 30 11.84 20.32 -5.88
C PRO A 30 10.83 21.20 -6.61
N ARG A 31 11.27 21.86 -7.69
CA ARG A 31 10.42 22.67 -8.56
C ARG A 31 9.84 21.76 -9.64
N MET A 32 8.74 21.13 -9.33
CA MET A 32 7.99 20.24 -10.22
C MET A 32 6.58 20.73 -10.38
N GLU A 33 5.98 20.47 -11.52
CA GLU A 33 4.57 20.72 -11.74
C GLU A 33 3.76 19.71 -10.92
N VAL A 34 2.94 20.20 -10.00
CA VAL A 34 2.10 19.33 -9.17
C VAL A 34 0.93 18.84 -10.01
N LEU A 35 0.81 17.52 -10.14
CA LEU A 35 -0.24 16.88 -10.94
C LEU A 35 -0.24 17.41 -12.38
N PRO A 36 0.72 16.97 -13.21
CA PRO A 36 0.75 17.35 -14.62
C PRO A 36 -0.57 16.98 -15.28
N ASP A 37 -0.94 17.70 -16.31
CA ASP A 37 -2.23 17.57 -16.99
C ASP A 37 -2.59 16.11 -17.25
N MET A 38 -3.60 15.63 -16.55
CA MET A 38 -4.11 14.27 -16.64
C MET A 38 -5.36 14.27 -17.48
N ASP A 39 -5.21 13.92 -18.75
CA ASP A 39 -6.36 13.66 -19.59
C ASP A 39 -7.03 12.35 -19.16
N LEU A 40 -8.15 12.47 -18.47
CA LEU A 40 -8.91 11.33 -17.94
C LEU A 40 -9.58 10.48 -19.05
N PHE A 41 -9.65 11.00 -20.27
CA PHE A 41 -10.36 10.34 -21.37
C PHE A 41 -9.43 9.62 -22.34
N HIS A 42 -8.13 9.92 -22.32
CA HIS A 42 -7.15 9.23 -23.13
C HIS A 42 -6.40 8.17 -22.34
N ASN A 43 -6.33 6.97 -22.92
CA ASN A 43 -5.57 5.88 -22.34
C ASN A 43 -4.07 6.10 -22.62
N ARG A 44 -3.33 6.53 -21.61
CA ARG A 44 -1.88 6.75 -21.65
C ARG A 44 -1.07 5.58 -21.10
N HIS A 45 -1.69 4.40 -20.94
CA HIS A 45 -0.97 3.23 -20.44
C HIS A 45 0.01 2.71 -21.51
N PRO A 46 1.32 2.53 -21.21
CA PRO A 46 2.34 2.15 -22.19
C PRO A 46 2.08 0.82 -22.88
N ALA A 47 1.37 -0.10 -22.23
CA ALA A 47 0.97 -1.39 -22.80
C ALA A 47 -0.39 -1.35 -23.53
N TYR A 48 -0.98 -0.18 -23.73
CA TYR A 48 -2.28 0.00 -24.37
C TYR A 48 -3.40 -0.90 -23.83
N PHE A 49 -3.33 -1.28 -22.55
CA PHE A 49 -4.43 -2.00 -21.93
C PHE A 49 -5.70 -1.14 -22.00
N PRO A 50 -6.81 -1.68 -22.48
CA PRO A 50 -8.04 -0.92 -22.54
C PRO A 50 -8.46 -0.51 -21.12
N LEU A 51 -8.85 0.78 -20.96
CA LEU A 51 -9.31 1.31 -19.69
C LEU A 51 -10.43 0.45 -19.10
N PHE A 52 -11.35 0.02 -19.92
CA PHE A 52 -12.36 -0.98 -19.66
C PHE A 52 -11.93 -2.30 -20.35
N PRO A 53 -11.80 -3.45 -19.71
CA PRO A 53 -12.23 -3.81 -18.35
C PRO A 53 -11.15 -3.69 -17.25
N VAL A 54 -9.92 -3.28 -17.55
CA VAL A 54 -8.80 -3.31 -16.60
C VAL A 54 -9.10 -2.47 -15.35
N MET A 55 -9.75 -1.33 -15.51
CA MET A 55 -10.18 -0.49 -14.37
C MET A 55 -11.11 -1.26 -13.41
N PHE A 56 -12.05 -2.05 -13.94
CA PHE A 56 -12.95 -2.85 -13.09
C PHE A 56 -12.21 -3.96 -12.35
N ILE A 57 -11.21 -4.57 -12.98
CA ILE A 57 -10.37 -5.58 -12.33
C ILE A 57 -9.59 -4.95 -11.17
N THR A 58 -9.02 -3.77 -11.37
CA THR A 58 -8.27 -3.04 -10.34
C THR A 58 -9.17 -2.60 -9.18
N ILE A 59 -10.37 -2.07 -9.48
CA ILE A 59 -11.37 -1.71 -8.47
C ILE A 59 -11.84 -2.95 -7.71
N ALA A 60 -12.10 -4.05 -8.41
CA ALA A 60 -12.53 -5.30 -7.79
C ALA A 60 -11.47 -5.87 -6.86
N CYS A 61 -10.18 -5.75 -7.19
CA CYS A 61 -9.08 -6.16 -6.32
C CYS A 61 -9.11 -5.43 -4.98
N GLY A 62 -9.43 -4.14 -4.96
CA GLY A 62 -9.59 -3.35 -3.74
C GLY A 62 -10.92 -3.61 -2.99
N ALA A 63 -12.04 -3.65 -3.73
CA ALA A 63 -13.37 -3.73 -3.15
C ALA A 63 -13.77 -5.14 -2.69
N VAL A 64 -13.30 -6.18 -3.39
CA VAL A 64 -13.65 -7.60 -3.13
C VAL A 64 -12.40 -8.37 -2.68
N SER A 65 -11.43 -7.69 -2.11
CA SER A 65 -10.22 -8.30 -1.58
C SER A 65 -10.56 -9.38 -0.55
N GLY A 66 -10.04 -10.57 -0.73
CA GLY A 66 -10.18 -11.66 0.23
C GLY A 66 -9.64 -11.29 1.61
N PHE A 67 -8.70 -10.36 1.67
CA PHE A 67 -8.17 -9.81 2.91
C PHE A 67 -9.26 -9.07 3.70
N HIS A 68 -10.04 -8.19 3.08
CA HIS A 68 -11.15 -7.50 3.73
C HIS A 68 -12.22 -8.48 4.22
N ALA A 69 -12.60 -9.45 3.39
CA ALA A 69 -13.59 -10.45 3.75
C ALA A 69 -13.18 -11.30 4.95
N THR A 70 -11.88 -11.59 5.11
CA THR A 70 -11.35 -12.40 6.21
C THR A 70 -11.07 -11.57 7.46
N GLN A 71 -10.61 -10.33 7.34
CA GLN A 71 -10.26 -9.45 8.47
C GLN A 71 -11.51 -8.85 9.14
N SER A 72 -12.54 -8.51 8.38
CA SER A 72 -13.74 -7.84 8.91
C SER A 72 -14.44 -8.64 10.01
N PRO A 73 -14.68 -9.96 9.90
CA PRO A 73 -15.27 -10.74 10.97
C PRO A 73 -14.40 -10.80 12.23
N LEU A 74 -13.09 -10.78 12.08
CA LEU A 74 -12.14 -10.80 13.19
C LEU A 74 -12.16 -9.47 13.94
N MET A 75 -12.14 -8.36 13.20
CA MET A 75 -12.23 -7.02 13.77
C MET A 75 -13.59 -6.79 14.44
N ALA A 76 -14.67 -7.28 13.84
CA ALA A 76 -16.01 -7.19 14.43
C ALA A 76 -16.08 -7.83 15.82
N ARG A 77 -15.39 -8.96 16.05
CA ARG A 77 -15.31 -9.61 17.36
C ARG A 77 -14.50 -8.82 18.40
N CYS A 78 -13.65 -7.87 17.96
CA CYS A 78 -12.83 -7.03 18.84
C CYS A 78 -13.51 -5.71 19.21
N LEU A 79 -14.62 -5.35 18.56
CA LEU A 79 -15.38 -4.13 18.88
C LEU A 79 -16.04 -4.25 20.24
N LYS A 80 -15.97 -3.18 21.04
CA LYS A 80 -16.63 -3.10 22.33
C LYS A 80 -18.11 -2.72 22.20
N THR A 81 -18.42 -1.92 21.20
CA THR A 81 -19.78 -1.43 20.93
C THR A 81 -20.03 -1.38 19.42
N GLU A 82 -21.28 -1.55 18.98
CA GLU A 82 -21.67 -1.45 17.58
C GLU A 82 -21.39 -0.06 16.98
N LYS A 83 -21.39 0.99 17.81
CA LYS A 83 -21.08 2.37 17.38
C LYS A 83 -19.67 2.55 16.86
N GLU A 84 -18.74 1.69 17.27
CA GLU A 84 -17.37 1.69 16.81
C GLU A 84 -17.22 1.11 15.39
N GLY A 85 -18.24 0.40 14.89
CA GLY A 85 -18.18 -0.24 13.58
C GLY A 85 -17.96 0.76 12.44
N LEU A 86 -18.69 1.86 12.42
CA LEU A 86 -18.55 2.87 11.36
C LEU A 86 -17.16 3.53 11.34
N PRO A 87 -16.61 4.05 12.46
CA PRO A 87 -15.25 4.62 12.44
C PRO A 87 -14.17 3.58 12.20
N VAL A 88 -14.31 2.35 12.68
CA VAL A 88 -13.28 1.30 12.48
C VAL A 88 -13.28 0.81 11.03
N PHE A 89 -14.41 0.43 10.46
CA PHE A 89 -14.45 -0.11 9.10
C PHE A 89 -14.50 1.01 8.06
N GLY A 90 -15.45 1.93 8.15
CA GLY A 90 -15.59 3.02 7.19
C GLY A 90 -14.44 4.03 7.28
N GLY A 91 -14.04 4.40 8.51
CA GLY A 91 -12.93 5.31 8.74
C GLY A 91 -11.59 4.75 8.24
N ALA A 92 -11.32 3.46 8.45
CA ALA A 92 -10.12 2.81 7.93
C ALA A 92 -10.08 2.82 6.39
N MET A 93 -11.19 2.49 5.73
CA MET A 93 -11.30 2.50 4.26
C MET A 93 -11.07 3.89 3.66
N ILE A 94 -11.67 4.92 4.27
CA ILE A 94 -11.48 6.31 3.83
C ILE A 94 -10.01 6.72 4.01
N THR A 95 -9.40 6.39 5.15
CA THR A 95 -7.99 6.72 5.43
C THR A 95 -7.06 6.01 4.44
N GLU A 96 -7.29 4.73 4.16
CA GLU A 96 -6.54 3.96 3.17
C GLU A 96 -6.65 4.61 1.79
N GLY A 97 -7.86 4.98 1.35
CA GLY A 97 -8.10 5.66 0.08
C GLY A 97 -7.35 6.99 -0.02
N ILE A 98 -7.40 7.82 1.01
CA ILE A 98 -6.67 9.10 1.05
C ILE A 98 -5.15 8.86 0.92
N ILE A 99 -4.59 7.90 1.66
CA ILE A 99 -3.16 7.56 1.59
C ILE A 99 -2.78 7.07 0.20
N ALA A 100 -3.62 6.23 -0.41
CA ALA A 100 -3.40 5.74 -1.77
C ALA A 100 -3.41 6.89 -2.80
N PHE A 101 -4.34 7.84 -2.68
CA PHE A 101 -4.36 9.02 -3.53
C PHE A 101 -3.14 9.92 -3.36
N ILE A 102 -2.65 10.11 -2.13
CA ILE A 102 -1.41 10.86 -1.88
C ILE A 102 -0.22 10.21 -2.59
N TRP A 103 -0.09 8.90 -2.52
CA TRP A 103 0.97 8.16 -3.20
C TRP A 103 0.85 8.21 -4.73
N ALA A 104 -0.36 8.06 -5.26
CA ALA A 104 -0.61 8.17 -6.70
C ALA A 104 -0.26 9.58 -7.20
N ALA A 105 -0.69 10.62 -6.49
CA ALA A 105 -0.36 12.00 -6.81
C ALA A 105 1.15 12.27 -6.74
N ALA A 106 1.84 11.75 -5.72
CA ALA A 106 3.28 11.89 -5.58
C ALA A 106 4.04 11.22 -6.73
N ALA A 107 3.63 10.01 -7.12
CA ALA A 107 4.24 9.31 -8.24
C ALA A 107 4.04 10.04 -9.57
N LEU A 108 2.85 10.53 -9.85
CA LEU A 108 2.55 11.29 -11.07
C LEU A 108 3.29 12.63 -11.12
N THR A 109 3.36 13.33 -9.99
CA THR A 109 4.12 14.58 -9.87
C THR A 109 5.62 14.34 -10.11
N PHE A 110 6.18 13.27 -9.55
CA PHE A 110 7.62 12.97 -9.68
C PHE A 110 8.01 12.55 -11.10
N TYR A 111 7.23 11.70 -11.73
CA TYR A 111 7.51 11.21 -13.09
C TYR A 111 6.99 12.12 -14.19
N GLY A 112 6.14 13.09 -13.88
CA GLY A 112 5.60 14.08 -14.81
C GLY A 112 4.58 13.55 -15.82
N SER A 113 4.47 12.22 -15.99
CA SER A 113 3.45 11.60 -16.85
C SER A 113 3.16 10.15 -16.47
N PRO A 114 1.95 9.63 -16.75
CA PRO A 114 1.62 8.23 -16.57
C PRO A 114 2.49 7.29 -17.39
N GLU A 115 2.91 7.71 -18.61
CA GLU A 115 3.78 6.93 -19.48
C GLU A 115 5.18 6.77 -18.87
N ALA A 116 5.76 7.85 -18.34
CA ALA A 116 7.07 7.80 -17.70
C ALA A 116 7.06 6.92 -16.46
N LEU A 117 5.99 7.00 -15.64
CA LEU A 117 5.78 6.11 -14.50
C LEU A 117 5.67 4.65 -14.95
N GLY A 118 4.86 4.38 -15.99
CA GLY A 118 4.69 3.06 -16.55
C GLY A 118 5.99 2.45 -17.07
N ILE A 119 6.83 3.22 -17.79
CA ILE A 119 8.14 2.78 -18.27
C ILE A 119 9.09 2.51 -17.09
N ALA A 120 9.07 3.36 -16.07
CA ALA A 120 9.92 3.20 -14.90
C ALA A 120 9.58 1.93 -14.09
N THR A 121 8.32 1.53 -14.09
CA THR A 121 7.83 0.34 -13.34
C THR A 121 7.78 -0.93 -14.18
N ALA A 122 7.65 -0.83 -15.52
CA ALA A 122 7.49 -1.98 -16.42
C ALA A 122 8.78 -2.81 -16.64
N ASN A 123 9.96 -2.23 -16.43
CA ASN A 123 11.24 -2.89 -16.69
C ASN A 123 11.71 -3.84 -15.55
N GLY A 124 10.81 -4.51 -14.87
CA GLY A 124 11.14 -5.40 -13.74
C GLY A 124 11.66 -4.68 -12.50
N LYS A 125 11.62 -3.35 -12.50
CA LYS A 125 11.95 -2.56 -11.31
C LYS A 125 10.78 -2.62 -10.34
N ALA A 126 11.05 -3.14 -9.16
CA ALA A 126 10.04 -3.25 -8.12
C ALA A 126 9.43 -1.86 -7.82
N PRO A 127 8.10 -1.77 -7.57
CA PRO A 127 7.46 -0.52 -7.16
C PRO A 127 8.14 0.17 -5.96
N ALA A 128 8.80 -0.62 -5.11
CA ALA A 128 9.60 -0.11 -3.98
C ALA A 128 10.75 0.81 -4.41
N LEU A 129 11.35 0.60 -5.60
CA LEU A 129 12.38 1.49 -6.13
C LEU A 129 11.80 2.85 -6.52
N ALA A 130 10.60 2.91 -7.07
CA ALA A 130 9.94 4.17 -7.37
C ALA A 130 9.69 4.97 -6.07
N ILE A 131 9.22 4.31 -5.03
CA ILE A 131 9.02 4.92 -3.70
C ILE A 131 10.34 5.45 -3.14
N GLN A 132 11.42 4.67 -3.26
CA GLN A 132 12.75 5.09 -2.82
C GLN A 132 13.22 6.33 -3.56
N MET A 133 13.13 6.35 -4.88
CA MET A 133 13.56 7.49 -5.71
C MET A 133 12.79 8.77 -5.38
N ILE A 134 11.46 8.67 -5.24
CA ILE A 134 10.62 9.80 -4.83
C ILE A 134 11.04 10.32 -3.46
N SER A 135 11.18 9.41 -2.50
CA SER A 135 11.50 9.77 -1.12
C SER A 135 12.90 10.38 -0.99
N GLU A 136 13.87 9.85 -1.71
CA GLU A 136 15.25 10.35 -1.71
C GLU A 136 15.35 11.75 -2.35
N SER A 137 14.63 11.95 -3.45
CA SER A 137 14.58 13.25 -4.12
C SER A 137 13.88 14.33 -3.29
N TRP A 138 12.82 14.00 -2.58
CA TRP A 138 11.98 14.98 -1.90
C TRP A 138 12.30 15.18 -0.43
N MET A 139 12.74 14.12 0.26
CA MET A 139 12.98 14.13 1.70
C MET A 139 14.47 13.93 2.06
N GLY A 140 15.30 13.76 1.05
CA GLY A 140 16.72 13.46 1.24
C GLY A 140 16.98 12.07 1.82
N HIS A 141 18.25 11.78 2.08
CA HIS A 141 18.68 10.44 2.49
C HIS A 141 18.05 9.93 3.78
N VAL A 142 17.93 10.79 4.80
CA VAL A 142 17.32 10.41 6.09
C VAL A 142 15.83 10.13 5.93
N GLY A 143 15.11 10.96 5.17
CA GLY A 143 13.70 10.76 4.87
C GLY A 143 13.47 9.46 4.09
N SER A 144 14.30 9.18 3.10
CA SER A 144 14.26 7.94 2.33
C SER A 144 14.41 6.70 3.19
N ILE A 145 15.37 6.68 4.12
CA ILE A 145 15.55 5.56 5.07
C ILE A 145 14.28 5.34 5.91
N LEU A 146 13.68 6.40 6.44
CA LEU A 146 12.45 6.30 7.24
C LEU A 146 11.28 5.76 6.42
N VAL A 147 11.13 6.21 5.18
CA VAL A 147 10.10 5.72 4.26
C VAL A 147 10.33 4.24 3.95
N MET A 148 11.56 3.83 3.63
CA MET A 148 11.89 2.44 3.31
C MET A 148 11.66 1.51 4.49
N ILE A 149 11.95 1.93 5.71
CA ILE A 149 11.58 1.17 6.91
C ILE A 149 10.05 0.97 6.97
N GLY A 150 9.26 2.02 6.70
CA GLY A 150 7.82 1.92 6.63
C GLY A 150 7.33 0.93 5.57
N VAL A 151 7.90 1.02 4.36
CA VAL A 151 7.58 0.14 3.23
C VAL A 151 7.89 -1.33 3.53
N VAL A 152 8.94 -1.63 4.30
CA VAL A 152 9.27 -3.00 4.71
C VAL A 152 8.35 -3.51 5.83
N ILE A 153 8.03 -2.66 6.82
CA ILE A 153 7.19 -3.05 7.95
C ILE A 153 5.74 -3.32 7.53
N LEU A 154 5.21 -2.57 6.55
CA LEU A 154 3.82 -2.72 6.10
C LEU A 154 3.51 -4.13 5.58
N PRO A 155 4.24 -4.70 4.61
CA PRO A 155 4.00 -6.06 4.13
C PRO A 155 4.18 -7.12 5.21
N ILE A 156 5.15 -6.95 6.11
CA ILE A 156 5.36 -7.87 7.24
C ILE A 156 4.14 -7.90 8.16
N SER A 157 3.63 -6.72 8.51
CA SER A 157 2.43 -6.59 9.36
C SER A 157 1.19 -7.17 8.68
N THR A 158 1.01 -6.89 7.38
CA THR A 158 -0.10 -7.41 6.58
C THR A 158 -0.02 -8.94 6.43
N GLY A 159 1.17 -9.48 6.18
CA GLY A 159 1.43 -10.91 6.08
C GLY A 159 1.15 -11.66 7.39
N ASP A 160 1.59 -11.11 8.53
CA ASP A 160 1.26 -11.68 9.85
C ASP A 160 -0.25 -11.72 10.08
N GLY A 161 -0.94 -10.64 9.76
CA GLY A 161 -2.40 -10.58 9.84
C GLY A 161 -3.09 -11.63 8.98
N ALA A 162 -2.70 -11.74 7.70
CA ALA A 162 -3.28 -12.69 6.75
C ALA A 162 -3.06 -14.15 7.20
N LEU A 163 -1.85 -14.50 7.61
CA LEU A 163 -1.53 -15.85 8.07
C LEU A 163 -2.25 -16.20 9.38
N ARG A 164 -2.41 -15.22 10.27
CA ARG A 164 -3.19 -15.40 11.51
C ARG A 164 -4.66 -15.69 11.23
N VAL A 165 -5.28 -14.93 10.33
CA VAL A 165 -6.68 -15.14 9.94
C VAL A 165 -6.86 -16.49 9.28
N THR A 166 -6.02 -16.84 8.31
CA THR A 166 -6.07 -18.14 7.61
C THR A 166 -5.96 -19.29 8.60
N ARG A 167 -5.04 -19.20 9.56
CA ARG A 167 -4.91 -20.19 10.63
C ARG A 167 -6.19 -20.32 11.45
N LEU A 168 -6.82 -19.22 11.82
CA LEU A 168 -8.06 -19.22 12.62
C LEU A 168 -9.23 -19.80 11.81
N MET A 169 -9.33 -19.48 10.52
CA MET A 169 -10.35 -20.05 9.65
C MET A 169 -10.20 -21.57 9.52
N ILE A 170 -8.98 -22.07 9.33
CA ILE A 170 -8.69 -23.51 9.29
C ILE A 170 -9.06 -24.15 10.63
N ALA A 171 -8.68 -23.53 11.75
CA ALA A 171 -9.01 -24.03 13.06
C ALA A 171 -10.51 -24.12 13.32
N ASP A 172 -11.27 -23.09 12.89
CA ASP A 172 -12.73 -23.05 13.01
C ASP A 172 -13.39 -24.15 12.13
N CYS A 173 -12.91 -24.33 10.89
CA CYS A 173 -13.40 -25.39 9.99
C CYS A 173 -13.24 -26.80 10.60
N PHE A 174 -12.08 -27.06 11.21
CA PHE A 174 -11.78 -28.35 11.83
C PHE A 174 -12.15 -28.43 13.31
N LYS A 175 -12.77 -27.37 13.86
CA LYS A 175 -13.17 -27.26 15.29
C LYS A 175 -12.00 -27.51 16.25
N LEU A 176 -10.81 -27.05 15.89
CA LEU A 176 -9.59 -27.24 16.66
C LEU A 176 -9.46 -26.16 17.74
N ASN A 177 -9.29 -26.59 18.99
CA ASN A 177 -9.03 -25.64 20.07
C ASN A 177 -7.63 -25.01 19.91
N GLN A 178 -7.59 -23.66 19.86
CA GLN A 178 -6.39 -22.86 19.64
C GLN A 178 -5.75 -22.33 20.94
N GLU A 179 -6.18 -22.80 22.12
CA GLU A 179 -5.60 -22.33 23.39
C GLU A 179 -4.17 -22.81 23.59
N GLN A 180 -3.85 -24.04 23.14
CA GLN A 180 -2.54 -24.64 23.29
C GLN A 180 -1.60 -24.23 22.15
N LEU A 181 -0.38 -23.83 22.49
CA LEU A 181 0.66 -23.42 21.54
C LEU A 181 0.98 -24.52 20.50
N SER A 182 1.04 -25.76 20.93
CA SER A 182 1.31 -26.90 20.04
C SER A 182 0.29 -27.05 18.92
N ARG A 183 -0.99 -26.84 19.21
CA ARG A 183 -2.06 -26.89 18.21
C ARG A 183 -2.02 -25.70 17.25
N ARG A 184 -1.60 -24.52 17.74
CA ARG A 184 -1.36 -23.35 16.88
C ARG A 184 -0.23 -23.59 15.90
N LEU A 185 0.88 -24.16 16.37
CA LEU A 185 2.04 -24.48 15.55
C LEU A 185 1.76 -25.57 14.52
N MET A 186 0.93 -26.55 14.86
CA MET A 186 0.54 -27.63 13.96
C MET A 186 -0.15 -27.12 12.67
N ILE A 187 -0.90 -26.02 12.76
CA ILE A 187 -1.52 -25.37 11.60
C ILE A 187 -0.60 -24.32 10.99
N ALA A 188 0.13 -23.57 11.82
CA ALA A 188 0.95 -22.47 11.35
C ALA A 188 2.15 -22.94 10.52
N ILE A 189 2.84 -24.00 10.94
CA ILE A 189 4.03 -24.50 10.24
C ILE A 189 3.74 -24.93 8.79
N PRO A 190 2.75 -25.78 8.50
CA PRO A 190 2.43 -26.13 7.12
C PRO A 190 1.91 -24.94 6.32
N LEU A 191 1.17 -24.01 6.94
CA LEU A 191 0.71 -22.80 6.28
C LEU A 191 1.89 -21.92 5.84
N PHE A 192 2.88 -21.71 6.71
CA PHE A 192 4.11 -20.99 6.36
C PHE A 192 4.91 -21.71 5.27
N ALA A 193 5.02 -23.02 5.35
CA ALA A 193 5.72 -23.82 4.33
C ALA A 193 5.06 -23.68 2.95
N VAL A 194 3.73 -23.70 2.88
CA VAL A 194 2.99 -23.46 1.63
C VAL A 194 3.20 -22.04 1.14
N ALA A 195 3.13 -21.04 2.02
CA ALA A 195 3.35 -19.63 1.64
C ALA A 195 4.75 -19.42 1.07
N ILE A 196 5.78 -19.99 1.68
CA ILE A 196 7.16 -19.94 1.17
C ILE A 196 7.28 -20.66 -0.17
N ALA A 197 6.70 -21.86 -0.31
CA ALA A 197 6.73 -22.62 -1.55
C ALA A 197 6.09 -21.85 -2.71
N VAL A 198 4.89 -21.27 -2.49
CA VAL A 198 4.20 -20.44 -3.50
C VAL A 198 5.03 -19.21 -3.85
N SER A 199 5.56 -18.50 -2.85
CA SER A 199 6.42 -17.34 -3.08
C SER A 199 7.70 -17.67 -3.86
N SER A 200 8.24 -18.87 -3.71
CA SER A 200 9.43 -19.29 -4.47
C SER A 200 9.13 -19.70 -5.91
N MET A 201 7.88 -20.02 -6.23
CA MET A 201 7.48 -20.37 -7.61
C MET A 201 7.32 -19.15 -8.52
N ASP A 202 6.98 -17.97 -7.96
CA ASP A 202 6.81 -16.73 -8.72
C ASP A 202 8.16 -16.06 -9.12
N TYR A 203 9.30 -16.60 -8.66
CA TYR A 203 10.64 -16.05 -8.95
C TYR A 203 11.36 -16.73 -10.14
N ASN A 204 10.71 -17.65 -10.83
CA ASN A 204 11.20 -18.30 -12.06
C ASN A 204 10.33 -17.92 -13.26
#